data_839c949d783576d3fc88fb0a718d966e
#
_entry.id   839c949d783576d3fc88fb0a718d966e
#
_cell.length_a   1.000
_cell.length_b   1.000
_cell.length_c   1.000
_cell.angle_alpha   90.00
_cell.angle_beta   90.00
_cell.angle_gamma   90.00
#
_symmetry.space_group_name_H-M   'P 1'
#
loop_
_entity.id
_entity.type
_entity.pdbx_description
1 polymer ?
#
loop_
_entity_poly.entity_id
_entity_poly.type
_entity_poly.pdbx_seq_one_letter_code
_entity_poly.pdbx_strand_id
1 'polypeptide(L)'
;MTIQIGIVLALLLAALVLFSTERIPIEVVAILLVMALVITNTLTPSEAFAGFGNDIVITIAGLFILTGGLAKTGLIDLVGRRLHRTAGDSEFRIAALIMFAAAFCAAVMKNTTTTAMFLPVVLGIAARRNISPSKLLMPLAFGAILGGTCTLIGTSTNLAVSGALPRYGIQPFTMFELTSVGVVIVGVGMLYMLLVGLRLLPSRKPADSLTEQYHIRQYVTEVIVLDDSPLIGKSLA
;
A
#
# COMPACT_ATOMS: atom_id res chain seq x y z
N MET A 1 -12.56 5.34 40.14
CA MET A 1 -12.92 5.00 38.73
C MET A 1 -13.08 6.25 37.87
N THR A 2 -13.72 7.32 38.32
CA THR A 2 -13.97 8.53 37.51
C THR A 2 -12.72 9.28 37.06
N ILE A 3 -11.68 9.41 37.88
CA ILE A 3 -10.43 10.13 37.51
C ILE A 3 -9.64 9.37 36.46
N GLN A 4 -9.50 8.06 36.60
CA GLN A 4 -8.80 7.23 35.62
C GLN A 4 -9.49 7.23 34.25
N ILE A 5 -10.82 7.19 34.24
CA ILE A 5 -11.60 7.29 33.00
C ILE A 5 -11.36 8.66 32.34
N GLY A 6 -11.32 9.74 33.15
CA GLY A 6 -11.03 11.07 32.63
C GLY A 6 -9.62 11.18 32.00
N ILE A 7 -8.61 10.58 32.65
CA ILE A 7 -7.24 10.52 32.12
C ILE A 7 -7.20 9.77 30.79
N VAL A 8 -7.83 8.60 30.71
CA VAL A 8 -7.85 7.80 29.46
C VAL A 8 -8.55 8.54 28.33
N LEU A 9 -9.67 9.20 28.60
CA LEU A 9 -10.38 10.01 27.60
C LEU A 9 -9.55 11.21 27.14
N ALA A 10 -8.85 11.90 28.06
CA ALA A 10 -7.96 12.99 27.71
C ALA A 10 -6.78 12.51 26.84
N LEU A 11 -6.17 11.39 27.17
CA LEU A 11 -5.10 10.78 26.38
C LEU A 11 -5.61 10.31 25.00
N LEU A 12 -6.84 9.79 24.92
CA LEU A 12 -7.45 9.42 23.65
C LEU A 12 -7.65 10.65 22.75
N LEU A 13 -8.17 11.74 23.31
CA LEU A 13 -8.32 13.01 22.59
C LEU A 13 -6.97 13.58 22.15
N ALA A 14 -5.97 13.56 23.02
CA ALA A 14 -4.61 13.97 22.67
C ALA A 14 -4.04 13.11 21.53
N ALA A 15 -4.25 11.79 21.56
CA ALA A 15 -3.84 10.88 20.49
C ALA A 15 -4.51 11.23 19.15
N LEU A 16 -5.82 11.46 19.14
CA LEU A 16 -6.57 11.84 17.94
C LEU A 16 -6.05 13.15 17.34
N VAL A 17 -5.78 14.15 18.18
CA VAL A 17 -5.24 15.44 17.74
C VAL A 17 -3.82 15.27 17.18
N LEU A 18 -2.95 14.52 17.86
CA LEU A 18 -1.57 14.27 17.41
C LEU A 18 -1.52 13.48 16.12
N PHE A 19 -2.36 12.47 15.95
CA PHE A 19 -2.46 11.71 14.70
C PHE A 19 -3.02 12.55 13.55
N SER A 20 -3.98 13.45 13.85
CA SER A 20 -4.57 14.35 12.83
C SER A 20 -3.61 15.45 12.36
N THR A 21 -2.66 15.85 13.19
CA THR A 21 -1.68 16.90 12.82
C THR A 21 -0.52 16.40 11.97
N GLU A 22 -0.28 15.08 11.94
CA GLU A 22 0.81 14.39 11.19
C GLU A 22 2.22 14.98 11.39
N ARG A 23 2.40 15.82 12.44
CA ARG A 23 3.68 16.48 12.73
C ARG A 23 4.69 15.58 13.42
N ILE A 24 4.21 14.54 14.09
CA ILE A 24 5.01 13.58 14.85
C ILE A 24 4.76 12.18 14.29
N PRO A 25 5.80 11.37 14.07
CA PRO A 25 5.64 9.99 13.64
C PRO A 25 4.70 9.21 14.59
N ILE A 26 3.84 8.38 14.01
CA ILE A 26 2.81 7.60 14.74
C ILE A 26 3.46 6.75 15.83
N GLU A 27 4.63 6.20 15.56
CA GLU A 27 5.40 5.35 16.49
C GLU A 27 5.80 6.14 17.75
N VAL A 28 6.22 7.39 17.58
CA VAL A 28 6.60 8.26 18.70
C VAL A 28 5.38 8.62 19.54
N VAL A 29 4.26 8.94 18.90
CA VAL A 29 2.99 9.21 19.59
C VAL A 29 2.55 7.99 20.38
N ALA A 30 2.64 6.79 19.81
CA ALA A 30 2.27 5.54 20.49
C ALA A 30 3.14 5.30 21.75
N ILE A 31 4.45 5.50 21.65
CA ILE A 31 5.36 5.36 22.80
C ILE A 31 5.05 6.40 23.89
N LEU A 32 4.81 7.66 23.51
CA LEU A 32 4.44 8.72 24.45
C LEU A 32 3.13 8.40 25.18
N LEU A 33 2.14 7.84 24.51
CA LEU A 33 0.88 7.42 25.10
C LEU A 33 1.09 6.28 26.12
N VAL A 34 1.90 5.26 25.77
CA VAL A 34 2.24 4.18 26.71
C VAL A 34 2.95 4.74 27.93
N MET A 35 3.91 5.63 27.75
CA MET A 35 4.61 6.29 28.88
C MET A 35 3.65 7.11 29.75
N ALA A 36 2.72 7.87 29.14
CA ALA A 36 1.73 8.65 29.86
C ALA A 36 0.81 7.75 30.71
N LEU A 37 0.38 6.60 30.17
CA LEU A 37 -0.44 5.61 30.88
C LEU A 37 0.29 4.99 32.07
N VAL A 38 1.60 4.79 31.96
CA VAL A 38 2.43 4.28 33.08
C VAL A 38 2.63 5.37 34.15
N ILE A 39 2.98 6.60 33.74
CA ILE A 39 3.20 7.73 34.65
C ILE A 39 1.93 8.07 35.45
N THR A 40 0.76 7.96 34.80
CA THR A 40 -0.54 8.20 35.46
C THR A 40 -1.02 7.02 36.29
N ASN A 41 -0.22 5.96 36.47
CA ASN A 41 -0.57 4.72 37.16
C ASN A 41 -1.87 4.08 36.64
N THR A 42 -2.19 4.32 35.37
CA THR A 42 -3.32 3.65 34.70
C THR A 42 -2.96 2.25 34.24
N LEU A 43 -1.68 2.04 33.87
CA LEU A 43 -1.07 0.75 33.55
C LEU A 43 0.17 0.54 34.39
N THR A 44 0.40 -0.69 34.82
CA THR A 44 1.70 -1.08 35.38
C THR A 44 2.76 -1.18 34.29
N PRO A 45 4.06 -0.99 34.58
CA PRO A 45 5.12 -1.19 33.61
C PRO A 45 5.07 -2.56 32.91
N SER A 46 4.76 -3.62 33.66
CA SER A 46 4.64 -4.98 33.12
C SER A 46 3.51 -5.08 32.09
N GLU A 47 2.35 -4.49 32.37
CA GLU A 47 1.22 -4.46 31.41
C GLU A 47 1.51 -3.62 30.19
N ALA A 48 2.19 -2.48 30.37
CA ALA A 48 2.57 -1.59 29.27
C ALA A 48 3.51 -2.26 28.26
N PHE A 49 4.45 -3.06 28.75
CA PHE A 49 5.43 -3.77 27.91
C PHE A 49 5.01 -5.19 27.51
N ALA A 50 3.96 -5.74 28.11
CA ALA A 50 3.46 -7.08 27.76
C ALA A 50 3.11 -7.23 26.28
N GLY A 51 2.71 -6.14 25.61
CA GLY A 51 2.43 -6.13 24.18
C GLY A 51 3.64 -6.46 23.31
N PHE A 52 4.85 -6.08 23.71
CA PHE A 52 6.07 -6.33 22.94
C PHE A 52 6.49 -7.81 22.95
N GLY A 53 6.15 -8.55 24.00
CA GLY A 53 6.41 -9.99 24.11
C GLY A 53 5.28 -10.86 23.59
N ASN A 54 4.26 -10.29 22.96
CA ASN A 54 3.15 -11.04 22.43
C ASN A 54 3.59 -11.83 21.18
N ASP A 55 3.20 -13.11 21.09
CA ASP A 55 3.51 -14.01 19.96
C ASP A 55 3.12 -13.41 18.61
N ILE A 56 2.09 -12.57 18.58
CA ILE A 56 1.64 -11.90 17.38
C ILE A 56 2.64 -10.85 16.92
N VAL A 57 3.24 -10.07 17.83
CA VAL A 57 4.27 -9.08 17.47
C VAL A 57 5.49 -9.78 16.91
N ILE A 58 5.89 -10.90 17.52
CA ILE A 58 7.00 -11.74 17.02
C ILE A 58 6.67 -12.30 15.63
N THR A 59 5.46 -12.79 15.44
CA THR A 59 4.97 -13.28 14.15
C THR A 59 4.99 -12.18 13.08
N ILE A 60 4.51 -10.97 13.41
CA ILE A 60 4.54 -9.79 12.52
C ILE A 60 5.98 -9.46 12.13
N ALA A 61 6.89 -9.42 13.10
CA ALA A 61 8.31 -9.15 12.83
C ALA A 61 8.92 -10.19 11.89
N GLY A 62 8.67 -11.48 12.12
CA GLY A 62 9.09 -12.57 11.24
C GLY A 62 8.54 -12.43 9.82
N LEU A 63 7.25 -12.08 9.70
CA LEU A 63 6.60 -11.87 8.40
C LEU A 63 7.16 -10.65 7.66
N PHE A 64 7.54 -9.59 8.35
CA PHE A 64 8.20 -8.45 7.71
C PHE A 64 9.57 -8.83 7.14
N ILE A 65 10.32 -9.68 7.83
CA ILE A 65 11.60 -10.20 7.34
C ILE A 65 11.36 -11.07 6.08
N LEU A 66 10.41 -12.00 6.13
CA LEU A 66 10.06 -12.85 4.99
C LEU A 66 9.56 -12.03 3.79
N THR A 67 8.69 -11.06 4.03
CA THR A 67 8.17 -10.17 2.99
C THR A 67 9.28 -9.32 2.38
N GLY A 68 10.20 -8.80 3.20
CA GLY A 68 11.37 -8.08 2.72
C GLY A 68 12.30 -8.95 1.87
N GLY A 69 12.48 -10.23 2.24
CA GLY A 69 13.17 -11.22 1.43
C GLY A 69 12.48 -11.47 0.10
N LEU A 70 11.16 -11.70 0.12
CA LEU A 70 10.35 -11.94 -1.07
C LEU A 70 10.41 -10.75 -2.04
N ALA A 71 10.39 -9.53 -1.50
CA ALA A 71 10.53 -8.31 -2.29
C ALA A 71 11.85 -8.24 -3.08
N LYS A 72 12.94 -8.71 -2.47
CA LYS A 72 14.28 -8.73 -3.08
C LYS A 72 14.48 -9.86 -4.11
N THR A 73 13.63 -10.87 -4.14
CA THR A 73 13.77 -12.01 -5.09
C THR A 73 13.37 -11.67 -6.52
N GLY A 74 12.83 -10.48 -6.79
CA GLY A 74 12.36 -10.09 -8.13
C GLY A 74 11.06 -10.80 -8.54
N LEU A 75 10.36 -11.46 -7.62
CA LEU A 75 9.09 -12.15 -7.89
C LEU A 75 8.06 -11.18 -8.51
N ILE A 76 8.03 -9.94 -8.05
CA ILE A 76 7.10 -8.93 -8.52
C ILE A 76 7.44 -8.48 -9.94
N ASP A 77 8.73 -8.38 -10.27
CA ASP A 77 9.15 -8.11 -11.65
C ASP A 77 8.77 -9.24 -12.59
N LEU A 78 8.82 -10.48 -12.10
CA LEU A 78 8.34 -11.64 -12.86
C LEU A 78 6.84 -11.56 -13.11
N VAL A 79 6.05 -11.25 -12.07
CA VAL A 79 4.60 -11.04 -12.18
C VAL A 79 4.30 -9.89 -13.13
N GLY A 80 5.00 -8.76 -13.01
CA GLY A 80 4.86 -7.60 -13.88
C GLY A 80 5.14 -7.90 -15.35
N ARG A 81 6.22 -8.63 -15.65
CA ARG A 81 6.55 -9.08 -17.02
C ARG A 81 5.50 -10.04 -17.57
N ARG A 82 5.01 -10.96 -16.76
CA ARG A 82 3.95 -11.88 -17.16
C ARG A 82 2.64 -11.14 -17.46
N LEU A 83 2.29 -10.19 -16.58
CA LEU A 83 1.13 -9.32 -16.72
C LEU A 83 1.15 -8.56 -18.07
N HIS A 84 2.30 -7.96 -18.41
CA HIS A 84 2.49 -7.23 -19.65
C HIS A 84 2.28 -8.11 -20.90
N ARG A 85 2.69 -9.38 -20.85
CA ARG A 85 2.54 -10.32 -21.96
C ARG A 85 1.11 -10.83 -22.14
N THR A 86 0.37 -10.99 -21.03
CA THR A 86 -0.94 -11.66 -21.03
C THR A 86 -2.11 -10.68 -21.19
N ALA A 87 -1.93 -9.42 -20.82
CA ALA A 87 -3.00 -8.44 -20.73
C ALA A 87 -3.59 -7.98 -22.08
N GLY A 88 -2.85 -8.14 -23.20
CA GLY A 88 -3.29 -7.64 -24.51
C GLY A 88 -3.52 -6.12 -24.49
N ASP A 89 -4.42 -5.59 -25.34
CA ASP A 89 -4.65 -4.14 -25.49
C ASP A 89 -5.93 -3.64 -24.75
N SER A 90 -6.68 -4.51 -24.11
CA SER A 90 -7.93 -4.14 -23.43
C SER A 90 -7.66 -3.55 -22.06
N GLU A 91 -8.05 -2.28 -21.86
CA GLU A 91 -7.99 -1.58 -20.55
C GLU A 91 -8.64 -2.40 -19.43
N PHE A 92 -9.79 -2.99 -19.70
CA PHE A 92 -10.52 -3.84 -18.76
C PHE A 92 -9.70 -5.07 -18.34
N ARG A 93 -9.08 -5.78 -19.29
CA ARG A 93 -8.24 -6.95 -18.98
C ARG A 93 -6.99 -6.59 -18.22
N ILE A 94 -6.36 -5.46 -18.57
CA ILE A 94 -5.19 -4.94 -17.87
C ILE A 94 -5.55 -4.64 -16.41
N ALA A 95 -6.64 -3.89 -16.18
CA ALA A 95 -7.12 -3.55 -14.84
C ALA A 95 -7.48 -4.79 -14.02
N ALA A 96 -8.18 -5.76 -14.61
CA ALA A 96 -8.54 -7.01 -13.96
C ALA A 96 -7.33 -7.84 -13.54
N LEU A 97 -6.32 -7.95 -14.41
CA LEU A 97 -5.09 -8.68 -14.12
C LEU A 97 -4.25 -7.99 -13.05
N ILE A 98 -4.13 -6.66 -13.10
CA ILE A 98 -3.44 -5.87 -12.06
C ILE A 98 -4.13 -6.08 -10.71
N MET A 99 -5.45 -5.96 -10.68
CA MET A 99 -6.24 -6.11 -9.46
C MET A 99 -6.10 -7.51 -8.87
N PHE A 100 -6.19 -8.55 -9.72
CA PHE A 100 -6.01 -9.94 -9.29
C PHE A 100 -4.60 -10.21 -8.76
N ALA A 101 -3.56 -9.76 -9.48
CA ALA A 101 -2.18 -9.93 -9.07
C ALA A 101 -1.89 -9.19 -7.75
N ALA A 102 -2.40 -7.96 -7.61
CA ALA A 102 -2.28 -7.20 -6.38
C ALA A 102 -2.99 -7.89 -5.20
N ALA A 103 -4.21 -8.42 -5.41
CA ALA A 103 -4.96 -9.13 -4.38
C ALA A 103 -4.22 -10.40 -3.93
N PHE A 104 -3.70 -11.17 -4.87
CA PHE A 104 -2.94 -12.38 -4.56
C PHE A 104 -1.67 -12.06 -3.76
N CYS A 105 -0.90 -11.06 -4.18
CA CYS A 105 0.31 -10.66 -3.46
C CYS A 105 -0.02 -10.07 -2.08
N ALA A 106 -1.07 -9.25 -1.98
CA ALA A 106 -1.49 -8.62 -0.72
C ALA A 106 -2.09 -9.62 0.29
N ALA A 107 -2.52 -10.79 -0.13
CA ALA A 107 -2.91 -11.87 0.78
C ALA A 107 -1.72 -12.39 1.61
N VAL A 108 -0.48 -12.25 1.11
CA VAL A 108 0.74 -12.75 1.77
C VAL A 108 1.65 -11.60 2.21
N MET A 109 1.48 -10.40 1.65
CA MET A 109 2.30 -9.22 1.89
C MET A 109 1.45 -8.07 2.38
N LYS A 110 2.06 -7.09 3.06
CA LYS A 110 1.37 -5.87 3.49
C LYS A 110 0.84 -5.08 2.28
N ASN A 111 -0.40 -4.59 2.35
CA ASN A 111 -1.08 -3.85 1.27
C ASN A 111 -0.25 -2.68 0.73
N THR A 112 0.36 -1.89 1.62
CA THR A 112 1.21 -0.75 1.25
C THR A 112 2.44 -1.18 0.48
N THR A 113 3.10 -2.27 0.90
CA THR A 113 4.26 -2.83 0.22
C THR A 113 3.88 -3.33 -1.17
N THR A 114 2.79 -4.10 -1.27
CA THR A 114 2.27 -4.57 -2.55
C THR A 114 1.98 -3.41 -3.49
N THR A 115 1.24 -2.39 -3.03
CA THR A 115 0.91 -1.22 -3.85
C THR A 115 2.16 -0.47 -4.30
N ALA A 116 3.11 -0.20 -3.40
CA ALA A 116 4.34 0.51 -3.73
C ALA A 116 5.20 -0.23 -4.78
N MET A 117 5.25 -1.57 -4.69
CA MET A 117 6.04 -2.39 -5.61
C MET A 117 5.39 -2.51 -7.00
N PHE A 118 4.06 -2.58 -7.07
CA PHE A 118 3.35 -2.61 -8.35
C PHE A 118 3.26 -1.23 -9.00
N LEU A 119 3.39 -0.14 -8.26
CA LEU A 119 3.23 1.23 -8.73
C LEU A 119 4.07 1.54 -9.98
N PRO A 120 5.41 1.33 -10.01
CA PRO A 120 6.22 1.61 -11.20
C PRO A 120 5.84 0.74 -12.40
N VAL A 121 5.47 -0.52 -12.18
CA VAL A 121 5.03 -1.44 -13.23
C VAL A 121 3.73 -0.95 -13.85
N VAL A 122 2.76 -0.56 -13.02
CA VAL A 122 1.44 -0.09 -13.47
C VAL A 122 1.56 1.24 -14.20
N LEU A 123 2.39 2.18 -13.71
CA LEU A 123 2.67 3.44 -14.40
C LEU A 123 3.36 3.21 -15.75
N GLY A 124 4.30 2.26 -15.82
CA GLY A 124 4.96 1.88 -17.07
C GLY A 124 3.97 1.28 -18.09
N ILE A 125 3.01 0.47 -17.65
CA ILE A 125 1.95 -0.06 -18.51
C ILE A 125 1.03 1.08 -18.99
N ALA A 126 0.60 1.97 -18.07
CA ALA A 126 -0.25 3.11 -18.38
C ALA A 126 0.38 4.00 -19.47
N ALA A 127 1.65 4.35 -19.32
CA ALA A 127 2.40 5.17 -20.29
C ALA A 127 2.53 4.48 -21.66
N ARG A 128 2.91 3.21 -21.69
CA ARG A 128 3.11 2.46 -22.96
C ARG A 128 1.81 2.22 -23.73
N ARG A 129 0.68 2.09 -23.01
CA ARG A 129 -0.63 1.81 -23.59
C ARG A 129 -1.50 3.05 -23.76
N ASN A 130 -0.99 4.22 -23.41
CA ASN A 130 -1.71 5.49 -23.41
C ASN A 130 -3.05 5.44 -22.62
N ILE A 131 -3.02 4.69 -21.51
CA ILE A 131 -4.15 4.56 -20.57
C ILE A 131 -3.94 5.55 -19.45
N SER A 132 -5.03 6.19 -18.98
CA SER A 132 -4.96 7.07 -17.82
C SER A 132 -4.46 6.31 -16.58
N PRO A 133 -3.40 6.77 -15.88
CA PRO A 133 -2.90 6.12 -14.67
C PRO A 133 -3.97 5.88 -13.61
N SER A 134 -4.93 6.80 -13.44
CA SER A 134 -6.00 6.66 -12.46
C SER A 134 -6.85 5.40 -12.66
N LYS A 135 -7.04 4.98 -13.91
CA LYS A 135 -7.82 3.79 -14.27
C LYS A 135 -7.11 2.46 -13.97
N LEU A 136 -5.80 2.50 -13.75
CA LEU A 136 -5.03 1.30 -13.37
C LEU A 136 -4.60 1.34 -11.91
N LEU A 137 -4.31 2.53 -11.36
CA LEU A 137 -3.88 2.67 -9.97
C LEU A 137 -5.01 2.41 -8.97
N MET A 138 -6.25 2.78 -9.32
CA MET A 138 -7.40 2.51 -8.46
C MET A 138 -7.67 0.99 -8.33
N PRO A 139 -7.76 0.20 -9.43
CA PRO A 139 -7.80 -1.26 -9.35
C PRO A 139 -6.64 -1.86 -8.57
N LEU A 140 -5.42 -1.34 -8.73
CA LEU A 140 -4.26 -1.77 -7.94
C LEU A 140 -4.51 -1.59 -6.44
N ALA A 141 -4.92 -0.40 -6.02
CA ALA A 141 -5.18 -0.09 -4.61
C ALA A 141 -6.31 -0.95 -4.03
N PHE A 142 -7.44 -1.06 -4.75
CA PHE A 142 -8.55 -1.91 -4.33
C PHE A 142 -8.15 -3.40 -4.27
N GLY A 143 -7.42 -3.89 -5.27
CA GLY A 143 -6.90 -5.26 -5.27
C GLY A 143 -6.04 -5.54 -4.04
N ALA A 144 -5.11 -4.64 -3.73
CA ALA A 144 -4.25 -4.78 -2.56
C ALA A 144 -5.06 -4.76 -1.24
N ILE A 145 -6.01 -3.84 -1.08
CA ILE A 145 -6.84 -3.74 0.13
C ILE A 145 -7.70 -5.00 0.30
N LEU A 146 -8.41 -5.40 -0.75
CA LEU A 146 -9.28 -6.58 -0.71
C LEU A 146 -8.50 -7.86 -0.48
N GLY A 147 -7.35 -8.03 -1.15
CA GLY A 147 -6.48 -9.19 -0.96
C GLY A 147 -5.97 -9.33 0.47
N GLY A 148 -5.67 -8.20 1.13
CA GLY A 148 -5.25 -8.17 2.52
C GLY A 148 -6.29 -8.70 3.50
N THR A 149 -7.58 -8.76 3.14
CA THR A 149 -8.62 -9.34 3.98
C THR A 149 -8.65 -10.87 3.97
N CYS A 150 -7.98 -11.51 3.01
CA CYS A 150 -8.03 -12.96 2.82
C CYS A 150 -7.25 -13.75 3.85
N THR A 151 -6.23 -13.17 4.48
CA THR A 151 -5.39 -13.88 5.44
C THR A 151 -5.16 -13.07 6.70
N LEU A 152 -4.74 -13.74 7.75
CA LEU A 152 -4.39 -13.09 9.01
C LEU A 152 -3.27 -12.06 8.84
N ILE A 153 -2.31 -12.33 7.96
CA ILE A 153 -1.08 -11.53 7.77
C ILE A 153 -1.21 -10.41 6.73
N GLY A 154 -2.25 -10.43 5.91
CA GLY A 154 -2.44 -9.45 4.84
C GLY A 154 -2.64 -8.02 5.36
N THR A 155 -3.18 -7.86 6.58
CA THR A 155 -3.32 -6.55 7.22
C THR A 155 -3.04 -6.60 8.71
N SER A 156 -2.41 -5.55 9.23
CA SER A 156 -2.14 -5.40 10.67
C SER A 156 -3.42 -5.36 11.51
N THR A 157 -4.54 -4.97 10.95
CA THR A 157 -5.85 -4.95 11.64
C THR A 157 -6.30 -6.36 12.01
N ASN A 158 -6.18 -7.33 11.08
CA ASN A 158 -6.53 -8.73 11.37
C ASN A 158 -5.67 -9.30 12.49
N LEU A 159 -4.37 -9.00 12.47
CA LEU A 159 -3.43 -9.40 13.52
C LEU A 159 -3.78 -8.78 14.87
N ALA A 160 -4.10 -7.47 14.89
CA ALA A 160 -4.47 -6.78 16.13
C ALA A 160 -5.75 -7.37 16.74
N VAL A 161 -6.77 -7.63 15.92
CA VAL A 161 -8.02 -8.28 16.38
C VAL A 161 -7.72 -9.67 16.92
N SER A 162 -7.00 -10.51 16.17
CA SER A 162 -6.62 -11.85 16.59
C SER A 162 -5.87 -11.85 17.93
N GLY A 163 -4.97 -10.87 18.14
CA GLY A 163 -4.21 -10.73 19.38
C GLY A 163 -5.04 -10.28 20.59
N ALA A 164 -6.16 -9.65 20.35
CA ALA A 164 -7.07 -9.26 21.44
C ALA A 164 -7.99 -10.38 21.90
N LEU A 165 -8.28 -11.38 21.04
CA LEU A 165 -9.25 -12.45 21.32
C LEU A 165 -8.96 -13.25 22.59
N PRO A 166 -7.71 -13.62 22.94
CA PRO A 166 -7.41 -14.39 24.14
C PRO A 166 -7.84 -13.69 25.44
N ARG A 167 -7.88 -12.34 25.46
CA ARG A 167 -8.36 -11.56 26.61
C ARG A 167 -9.85 -11.82 26.92
N TYR A 168 -10.59 -12.28 25.92
CA TYR A 168 -12.02 -12.61 26.01
C TYR A 168 -12.28 -14.11 26.06
N GLY A 169 -11.24 -14.95 26.24
CA GLY A 169 -11.36 -16.40 26.27
C GLY A 169 -11.63 -17.03 24.90
N ILE A 170 -11.42 -16.30 23.82
CA ILE A 170 -11.61 -16.76 22.44
C ILE A 170 -10.24 -17.12 21.85
N GLN A 171 -10.17 -18.21 21.08
CA GLN A 171 -8.92 -18.60 20.42
C GLN A 171 -8.54 -17.59 19.32
N PRO A 172 -7.24 -17.27 19.15
CA PRO A 172 -6.77 -16.45 18.06
C PRO A 172 -7.10 -17.08 16.71
N PHE A 173 -7.27 -16.24 15.69
CA PHE A 173 -7.48 -16.73 14.33
C PHE A 173 -6.26 -17.49 13.79
N THR A 174 -6.53 -18.57 13.09
CA THR A 174 -5.52 -19.24 12.27
C THR A 174 -5.21 -18.44 11.01
N MET A 175 -4.08 -18.74 10.33
CA MET A 175 -3.60 -17.97 9.18
C MET A 175 -4.64 -17.82 8.05
N PHE A 176 -5.43 -18.87 7.78
CA PHE A 176 -6.38 -18.94 6.66
C PHE A 176 -7.85 -18.94 7.09
N GLU A 177 -8.15 -18.73 8.36
CA GLU A 177 -9.52 -18.73 8.86
C GLU A 177 -10.38 -17.63 8.21
N LEU A 178 -9.77 -16.48 7.95
CA LEU A 178 -10.42 -15.35 7.27
C LEU A 178 -10.60 -15.57 5.77
N THR A 179 -9.96 -16.59 5.17
CA THR A 179 -9.92 -16.78 3.71
C THR A 179 -11.30 -17.04 3.12
N SER A 180 -12.16 -17.78 3.80
CA SER A 180 -13.52 -18.09 3.33
C SER A 180 -14.36 -16.82 3.10
N VAL A 181 -14.31 -15.90 4.03
CA VAL A 181 -14.99 -14.60 3.94
C VAL A 181 -14.23 -13.65 3.00
N GLY A 182 -12.90 -13.62 3.12
CA GLY A 182 -12.03 -12.77 2.31
C GLY A 182 -12.16 -13.03 0.81
N VAL A 183 -12.23 -14.28 0.38
CA VAL A 183 -12.41 -14.63 -1.06
C VAL A 183 -13.75 -14.13 -1.59
N VAL A 184 -14.81 -14.21 -0.81
CA VAL A 184 -16.12 -13.64 -1.20
C VAL A 184 -16.03 -12.12 -1.34
N ILE A 185 -15.40 -11.44 -0.36
CA ILE A 185 -15.19 -9.99 -0.39
C ILE A 185 -14.35 -9.59 -1.62
N VAL A 186 -13.27 -10.30 -1.90
CA VAL A 186 -12.43 -10.08 -3.09
C VAL A 186 -13.25 -10.27 -4.36
N GLY A 187 -14.00 -11.38 -4.48
CA GLY A 187 -14.81 -11.66 -5.64
C GLY A 187 -15.85 -10.59 -5.94
N VAL A 188 -16.63 -10.22 -4.92
CA VAL A 188 -17.65 -9.16 -5.05
C VAL A 188 -17.00 -7.79 -5.32
N GLY A 189 -15.94 -7.45 -4.59
CA GLY A 189 -15.23 -6.19 -4.75
C GLY A 189 -14.56 -6.06 -6.13
N MET A 190 -13.96 -7.14 -6.63
CA MET A 190 -13.41 -7.19 -7.99
C MET A 190 -14.51 -7.03 -9.05
N LEU A 191 -15.61 -7.74 -8.91
CA LEU A 191 -16.74 -7.63 -9.83
C LEU A 191 -17.28 -6.20 -9.85
N TYR A 192 -17.52 -5.61 -8.68
CA TYR A 192 -17.96 -4.22 -8.56
C TYR A 192 -16.98 -3.25 -9.21
N MET A 193 -15.68 -3.37 -8.88
CA MET A 193 -14.66 -2.45 -9.40
C MET A 193 -14.54 -2.54 -10.92
N LEU A 194 -14.61 -3.76 -11.48
CA LEU A 194 -14.49 -3.96 -12.92
C LEU A 194 -15.74 -3.55 -13.70
N LEU A 195 -16.94 -3.79 -13.18
CA LEU A 195 -18.20 -3.48 -13.88
C LEU A 195 -18.66 -2.04 -13.69
N VAL A 196 -18.49 -1.51 -12.49
CA VAL A 196 -18.99 -0.19 -12.09
C VAL A 196 -17.84 0.80 -11.89
N GLY A 197 -16.86 0.43 -11.09
CA GLY A 197 -15.75 1.31 -10.69
C GLY A 197 -14.99 1.87 -11.88
N LEU A 198 -14.57 1.04 -12.84
CA LEU A 198 -13.82 1.49 -14.02
C LEU A 198 -14.60 2.49 -14.88
N ARG A 199 -15.93 2.40 -14.90
CA ARG A 199 -16.79 3.34 -15.66
C ARG A 199 -16.93 4.69 -14.96
N LEU A 200 -16.89 4.70 -13.63
CA LEU A 200 -17.03 5.90 -12.82
C LEU A 200 -15.69 6.63 -12.62
N LEU A 201 -14.57 5.96 -12.86
CA LEU A 201 -13.26 6.57 -12.68
C LEU A 201 -12.99 7.65 -13.72
N PRO A 202 -12.69 8.90 -13.30
CA PRO A 202 -12.30 9.96 -14.22
C PRO A 202 -10.95 9.63 -14.85
N SER A 203 -10.85 9.83 -16.16
CA SER A 203 -9.57 9.76 -16.87
C SER A 203 -8.75 11.03 -16.55
N ARG A 204 -7.91 10.95 -15.54
CA ARG A 204 -6.93 12.02 -15.27
C ARG A 204 -5.71 11.74 -16.13
N LYS A 205 -5.39 12.63 -17.05
CA LYS A 205 -4.09 12.62 -17.72
C LYS A 205 -3.02 12.79 -16.64
N PRO A 206 -1.82 12.19 -16.77
CA PRO A 206 -0.70 12.59 -15.93
C PRO A 206 -0.65 14.12 -15.99
N ALA A 207 -0.42 14.78 -14.86
CA ALA A 207 -0.07 16.19 -14.88
C ALA A 207 1.05 16.31 -15.93
N ASP A 208 0.77 17.08 -16.97
CA ASP A 208 1.68 17.28 -18.08
C ASP A 208 3.07 17.36 -17.51
N SER A 209 4.01 16.63 -18.10
CA SER A 209 5.39 16.64 -17.62
C SER A 209 5.78 18.12 -17.39
N LEU A 210 6.53 18.42 -16.35
CA LEU A 210 6.99 19.80 -16.08
C LEU A 210 7.49 20.50 -17.34
N THR A 211 7.96 19.72 -18.30
CA THR A 211 8.34 20.09 -19.66
C THR A 211 7.20 20.71 -20.48
N GLU A 212 5.95 20.24 -20.35
CA GLU A 212 4.79 20.84 -21.03
C GLU A 212 4.22 22.04 -20.27
N GLN A 213 4.22 21.98 -18.94
CA GLN A 213 3.71 23.06 -18.07
C GLN A 213 4.57 24.33 -18.17
N TYR A 214 5.87 24.19 -18.41
CA TYR A 214 6.80 25.32 -18.59
C TYR A 214 7.09 25.66 -20.04
N HIS A 215 6.35 25.08 -21.01
CA HIS A 215 6.60 25.31 -22.46
C HIS A 215 8.07 25.12 -22.88
N ILE A 216 8.79 24.21 -22.22
CA ILE A 216 10.22 23.98 -22.46
C ILE A 216 10.48 23.61 -23.94
N ARG A 217 9.48 23.01 -24.62
CA ARG A 217 9.55 22.77 -26.07
C ARG A 217 9.78 24.03 -26.88
N GLN A 218 9.43 25.19 -26.39
CA GLN A 218 9.71 26.46 -27.10
C GLN A 218 11.18 26.87 -27.03
N TYR A 219 11.94 26.29 -26.10
CA TYR A 219 13.36 26.56 -25.89
C TYR A 219 14.27 25.45 -26.41
N VAL A 220 13.70 24.33 -26.89
CA VAL A 220 14.48 23.24 -27.51
C VAL A 220 14.43 23.43 -29.01
N THR A 221 15.57 23.75 -29.62
CA THR A 221 15.75 23.86 -31.07
C THR A 221 16.47 22.62 -31.55
N GLU A 222 15.87 21.91 -32.49
CA GLU A 222 16.58 20.87 -33.23
C GLU A 222 17.39 21.52 -34.35
N VAL A 223 18.68 21.31 -34.31
CA VAL A 223 19.59 21.81 -35.36
C VAL A 223 20.08 20.62 -36.20
N ILE A 224 19.77 20.64 -37.48
CA ILE A 224 20.29 19.66 -38.41
C ILE A 224 21.70 20.10 -38.84
N VAL A 225 22.70 19.27 -38.54
CA VAL A 225 24.06 19.48 -38.97
C VAL A 225 24.15 18.99 -40.44
N LEU A 226 24.34 19.91 -41.35
CA LEU A 226 24.53 19.61 -42.78
C LEU A 226 25.88 18.94 -43.02
N ASP A 227 25.97 18.12 -44.07
CA ASP A 227 27.16 17.30 -44.38
C ASP A 227 28.46 18.10 -44.54
N ASP A 228 28.38 19.40 -44.86
CA ASP A 228 29.53 20.33 -44.98
C ASP A 228 29.77 21.19 -43.72
N SER A 229 29.14 20.88 -42.60
CA SER A 229 29.26 21.68 -41.36
C SER A 229 30.60 21.46 -40.66
N PRO A 230 31.30 22.55 -40.25
CA PRO A 230 32.52 22.45 -39.43
C PRO A 230 32.30 21.85 -38.03
N LEU A 231 31.07 21.50 -37.66
CA LEU A 231 30.68 20.89 -36.39
C LEU A 231 30.73 19.36 -36.44
N ILE A 232 30.90 18.75 -37.61
CA ILE A 232 30.98 17.29 -37.72
C ILE A 232 32.21 16.77 -36.98
N GLY A 233 31.98 15.80 -36.10
CA GLY A 233 33.02 15.16 -35.27
C GLY A 233 33.46 15.97 -34.06
N LYS A 234 32.80 17.10 -33.73
CA LYS A 234 33.06 17.87 -32.50
C LYS A 234 32.01 17.56 -31.44
N SER A 235 32.44 17.38 -30.20
CA SER A 235 31.57 17.30 -29.04
C SER A 235 31.08 18.70 -28.68
N LEU A 236 29.77 18.82 -28.39
CA LEU A 236 29.21 20.00 -27.74
C LEU A 236 29.64 19.92 -26.27
N ALA A 237 30.57 20.76 -25.83
CA ALA A 237 31.00 20.88 -24.43
C ALA A 237 30.04 21.76 -23.64
#